data_b5a648c4a77ccbd3809a569595344ddc
#
_entry.id   b5a648c4a77ccbd3809a569595344ddc
#
_cell.length_a   1.000
_cell.length_b   1.000
_cell.length_c   1.000
_cell.angle_alpha   90.00
_cell.angle_beta   90.00
_cell.angle_gamma   90.00
#
_symmetry.space_group_name_H-M   'P 1'
#
loop_
_entity.id
_entity.type
_entity.pdbx_description
1 polymer ?
#
loop_
_entity_poly.entity_id
_entity_poly.type
_entity_poly.pdbx_seq_one_letter_code
_entity_poly.pdbx_strand_id
1 'polypeptide(L)'
;ELAFFSAFEQFYGEVEDWSIYGLLPNYLQREGSSLIYMVDRMITRSGSGGFYLDEYEKLLTDMAADPKPKILLGVSYALWDVAEQYAPKLENTIVMETGGMKGRRKEISKQELHDILCKGFGVEYIHSEYGMAELTSQAYSKGNGVFYAPSWMRVLVRDVNDPFDHAPYGKRGGIDVIDLANLYSCAFIQTQDVGRLCEDGGFMIDGRIAGSDI
;
A
#
# COMPACT_ATOMS: atom_id res chain seq x y z
N GLU A 1 13.72 -9.27 -4.55
CA GLU A 1 13.54 -8.12 -5.48
C GLU A 1 12.62 -8.47 -6.64
N LEU A 2 12.85 -9.57 -7.37
CA LEU A 2 12.05 -9.91 -8.56
C LEU A 2 10.54 -9.92 -8.28
N ALA A 3 10.10 -10.47 -7.15
CA ALA A 3 8.68 -10.61 -6.84
C ALA A 3 7.94 -9.26 -6.76
N PHE A 4 8.47 -8.30 -5.99
CA PHE A 4 7.79 -7.02 -5.85
C PHE A 4 7.87 -6.17 -7.13
N PHE A 5 8.97 -6.21 -7.89
CA PHE A 5 9.04 -5.55 -9.18
C PHE A 5 8.01 -6.13 -10.15
N SER A 6 7.98 -7.45 -10.32
CA SER A 6 7.00 -8.08 -11.21
C SER A 6 5.56 -7.84 -10.75
N ALA A 7 5.30 -7.77 -9.43
CA ALA A 7 3.99 -7.41 -8.92
C ALA A 7 3.62 -5.96 -9.30
N PHE A 8 4.54 -5.00 -9.08
CA PHE A 8 4.32 -3.61 -9.46
C PHE A 8 4.10 -3.46 -10.96
N GLU A 9 4.96 -4.06 -11.78
CA GLU A 9 4.92 -3.98 -13.24
C GLU A 9 3.62 -4.54 -13.83
N GLN A 10 3.06 -5.58 -13.22
CA GLN A 10 1.76 -6.13 -13.62
C GLN A 10 0.62 -5.09 -13.51
N PHE A 11 0.71 -4.16 -12.57
CA PHE A 11 -0.33 -3.16 -12.31
C PHE A 11 -0.04 -1.79 -12.90
N TYR A 12 1.24 -1.39 -12.98
CA TYR A 12 1.64 -0.01 -13.27
C TYR A 12 2.59 0.13 -14.46
N GLY A 13 3.04 -0.97 -15.06
CA GLY A 13 4.08 -0.95 -16.09
C GLY A 13 5.48 -0.82 -15.51
N GLU A 14 6.46 -0.57 -16.37
CA GLU A 14 7.87 -0.55 -15.99
C GLU A 14 8.16 0.52 -14.93
N VAL A 15 8.97 0.17 -13.92
CA VAL A 15 9.34 1.09 -12.84
C VAL A 15 10.09 2.31 -13.37
N GLU A 16 10.86 2.12 -14.43
CA GLU A 16 11.65 3.16 -15.11
C GLU A 16 10.79 4.26 -15.73
N ASP A 17 9.52 4.01 -15.99
CA ASP A 17 8.59 5.01 -16.53
C ASP A 17 8.12 6.02 -15.48
N TRP A 18 8.37 5.77 -14.21
CA TRP A 18 7.90 6.55 -13.08
C TRP A 18 9.03 7.26 -12.34
N SER A 19 8.73 8.39 -11.70
CA SER A 19 9.51 8.93 -10.59
C SER A 19 8.89 8.53 -9.27
N ILE A 20 9.68 7.93 -8.39
CA ILE A 20 9.20 7.35 -7.14
C ILE A 20 9.53 8.25 -5.96
N TYR A 21 8.52 8.79 -5.31
CA TYR A 21 8.62 9.65 -4.13
C TYR A 21 8.11 8.92 -2.89
N GLY A 22 9.01 8.58 -1.98
CA GLY A 22 8.71 7.85 -0.76
C GLY A 22 8.51 8.80 0.44
N LEU A 23 7.28 8.99 0.90
CA LEU A 23 6.97 9.76 2.10
C LEU A 23 6.78 8.82 3.29
N LEU A 24 7.90 8.44 3.93
CA LEU A 24 8.00 7.38 4.92
C LEU A 24 8.69 7.83 6.22
N PRO A 25 8.15 8.83 6.94
CA PRO A 25 8.73 9.31 8.18
C PRO A 25 8.84 8.19 9.22
N ASN A 26 9.94 8.20 10.00
CA ASN A 26 10.31 7.20 11.02
C ASN A 26 10.62 5.78 10.54
N TYR A 27 10.49 5.47 9.26
CA TYR A 27 10.86 4.15 8.76
C TYR A 27 12.35 4.01 8.49
N LEU A 28 13.05 5.09 8.09
CA LEU A 28 14.51 5.05 7.87
C LEU A 28 15.31 4.74 9.13
N GLN A 29 14.74 4.94 10.33
CA GLN A 29 15.35 4.59 11.60
C GLN A 29 15.14 3.12 12.00
N ARG A 30 14.34 2.35 11.23
CA ARG A 30 14.10 0.93 11.48
C ARG A 30 14.99 0.10 10.57
N GLU A 31 16.08 -0.42 11.12
CA GLU A 31 16.87 -1.43 10.44
C GLU A 31 15.99 -2.63 10.03
N GLY A 32 16.13 -3.09 8.79
CA GLY A 32 15.41 -4.25 8.28
C GLY A 32 13.97 -4.02 7.84
N SER A 33 13.52 -2.77 7.63
CA SER A 33 12.19 -2.50 7.09
C SER A 33 12.08 -2.95 5.62
N SER A 34 11.21 -3.94 5.36
CA SER A 34 10.93 -4.43 4.00
C SER A 34 10.33 -3.33 3.10
N LEU A 35 9.50 -2.45 3.65
CA LEU A 35 8.91 -1.31 2.93
C LEU A 35 9.99 -0.32 2.47
N ILE A 36 10.92 0.04 3.34
CA ILE A 36 12.05 0.93 2.98
C ILE A 36 12.90 0.27 1.90
N TYR A 37 13.23 -1.00 2.07
CA TYR A 37 14.00 -1.75 1.08
C TYR A 37 13.31 -1.75 -0.29
N MET A 38 12.02 -2.05 -0.34
CA MET A 38 11.24 -2.04 -1.58
C MET A 38 11.28 -0.67 -2.25
N VAL A 39 10.97 0.39 -1.53
CA VAL A 39 10.93 1.75 -2.09
C VAL A 39 12.31 2.23 -2.51
N ASP A 40 13.38 1.91 -1.75
CA ASP A 40 14.77 2.20 -2.13
C ASP A 40 15.15 1.55 -3.46
N ARG A 41 14.80 0.26 -3.62
CA ARG A 41 15.06 -0.45 -4.88
C ARG A 41 14.24 0.13 -6.04
N MET A 42 12.99 0.54 -5.79
CA MET A 42 12.16 1.21 -6.80
C MET A 42 12.76 2.56 -7.23
N ILE A 43 13.17 3.41 -6.28
CA ILE A 43 13.85 4.68 -6.57
C ILE A 43 15.15 4.45 -7.36
N THR A 44 15.96 3.49 -6.92
CA THR A 44 17.22 3.15 -7.57
C THR A 44 17.00 2.71 -9.02
N ARG A 45 16.03 1.84 -9.27
CA ARG A 45 15.71 1.32 -10.61
C ARG A 45 15.06 2.38 -11.50
N SER A 46 14.17 3.17 -10.96
CA SER A 46 13.55 4.32 -11.63
C SER A 46 14.57 5.38 -12.06
N GLY A 47 15.63 5.54 -11.26
CA GLY A 47 16.63 6.60 -11.45
C GLY A 47 16.09 8.02 -11.17
N SER A 48 14.90 8.15 -10.60
CA SER A 48 14.25 9.44 -10.33
C SER A 48 13.35 9.37 -9.07
N GLY A 49 13.28 10.48 -8.33
CA GLY A 49 12.56 10.59 -7.07
C GLY A 49 13.50 10.54 -5.87
N GLY A 50 12.97 10.13 -4.71
CA GLY A 50 13.73 10.06 -3.47
C GLY A 50 12.88 9.80 -2.23
N PHE A 51 13.55 9.69 -1.08
CA PHE A 51 12.89 9.60 0.22
C PHE A 51 12.70 10.98 0.85
N TYR A 52 11.55 11.17 1.46
CA TYR A 52 11.21 12.37 2.24
C TYR A 52 10.61 11.92 3.58
N LEU A 53 11.05 12.56 4.66
CA LEU A 53 10.61 12.24 6.01
C LEU A 53 9.56 13.22 6.49
N ASP A 54 9.97 14.47 6.68
CA ASP A 54 9.20 15.62 7.14
C ASP A 54 9.50 16.88 6.32
N GLU A 55 10.30 16.76 5.27
CA GLU A 55 10.64 17.86 4.36
C GLU A 55 9.55 18.05 3.30
N TYR A 56 8.32 18.33 3.74
CA TYR A 56 7.13 18.38 2.88
C TYR A 56 7.23 19.44 1.77
N GLU A 57 7.77 20.63 2.07
CA GLU A 57 7.95 21.70 1.08
C GLU A 57 8.95 21.28 -0.01
N LYS A 58 10.03 20.61 0.40
CA LYS A 58 11.02 20.09 -0.54
C LYS A 58 10.42 18.98 -1.41
N LEU A 59 9.67 18.04 -0.84
CA LEU A 59 8.94 17.01 -1.57
C LEU A 59 8.06 17.63 -2.67
N LEU A 60 7.23 18.60 -2.31
CA LEU A 60 6.29 19.24 -3.24
C LEU A 60 7.02 20.04 -4.32
N THR A 61 8.13 20.70 -3.97
CA THR A 61 8.97 21.45 -4.93
C THR A 61 9.63 20.50 -5.94
N ASP A 62 10.22 19.42 -5.46
CA ASP A 62 10.89 18.43 -6.30
C ASP A 62 9.88 17.72 -7.22
N MET A 63 8.70 17.36 -6.71
CA MET A 63 7.62 16.77 -7.52
C MET A 63 7.09 17.74 -8.58
N ALA A 64 6.96 19.01 -8.27
CA ALA A 64 6.47 20.02 -9.22
C ALA A 64 7.47 20.30 -10.36
N ALA A 65 8.76 20.17 -10.09
CA ALA A 65 9.82 20.33 -11.08
C ALA A 65 10.02 19.09 -11.98
N ASP A 66 9.50 17.94 -11.59
CA ASP A 66 9.67 16.68 -12.30
C ASP A 66 8.63 16.49 -13.40
N PRO A 67 9.04 16.41 -14.69
CA PRO A 67 8.11 16.25 -15.80
C PRO A 67 7.59 14.81 -15.99
N LYS A 68 8.24 13.80 -15.36
CA LYS A 68 7.84 12.39 -15.48
C LYS A 68 6.51 12.11 -14.77
N PRO A 69 5.80 11.04 -15.14
CA PRO A 69 4.76 10.49 -14.32
C PRO A 69 5.31 10.11 -12.93
N LYS A 70 4.57 10.39 -11.88
CA LYS A 70 5.03 10.26 -10.49
C LYS A 70 4.18 9.28 -9.69
N ILE A 71 4.82 8.56 -8.78
CA ILE A 71 4.16 7.85 -7.69
C ILE A 71 4.63 8.45 -6.38
N LEU A 72 3.69 9.04 -5.64
CA LEU A 72 3.87 9.43 -4.25
C LEU A 72 3.38 8.28 -3.37
N LEU A 73 4.32 7.46 -2.88
CA LEU A 73 4.04 6.38 -1.96
C LEU A 73 4.30 6.85 -0.54
N GLY A 74 3.29 6.80 0.31
CA GLY A 74 3.43 7.29 1.67
C GLY A 74 2.57 6.53 2.69
N VAL A 75 2.98 6.64 3.97
CA VAL A 75 2.15 6.15 5.06
C VAL A 75 0.95 7.05 5.27
N SER A 76 -0.19 6.45 5.62
CA SER A 76 -1.49 7.12 5.66
C SER A 76 -1.47 8.45 6.44
N TYR A 77 -0.86 8.48 7.63
CA TYR A 77 -0.82 9.70 8.45
C TYR A 77 0.02 10.82 7.82
N ALA A 78 1.15 10.48 7.17
CA ALA A 78 2.02 11.49 6.56
C ALA A 78 1.42 12.08 5.28
N LEU A 79 0.76 11.26 4.47
CA LEU A 79 -0.03 11.74 3.34
C LEU A 79 -1.14 12.68 3.81
N TRP A 80 -1.82 12.34 4.90
CA TRP A 80 -2.85 13.21 5.48
C TRP A 80 -2.28 14.55 5.95
N ASP A 81 -1.09 14.54 6.61
CA ASP A 81 -0.43 15.78 7.04
C ASP A 81 -0.15 16.70 5.85
N VAL A 82 0.40 16.18 4.75
CA VAL A 82 0.66 16.96 3.54
C VAL A 82 -0.63 17.46 2.90
N ALA A 83 -1.64 16.59 2.77
CA ALA A 83 -2.93 16.95 2.18
C ALA A 83 -3.64 18.08 2.95
N GLU A 84 -3.57 18.06 4.29
CA GLU A 84 -4.22 19.03 5.16
C GLU A 84 -3.44 20.36 5.25
N GLN A 85 -2.10 20.31 5.33
CA GLN A 85 -1.28 21.50 5.52
C GLN A 85 -1.04 22.28 4.22
N TYR A 86 -0.90 21.61 3.10
CA TYR A 86 -0.48 22.21 1.83
C TYR A 86 -1.55 22.17 0.76
N ALA A 87 -2.46 21.21 0.81
CA ALA A 87 -3.49 20.97 -0.20
C ALA A 87 -2.97 21.12 -1.65
N PRO A 88 -1.86 20.43 -2.01
CA PRO A 88 -1.21 20.59 -3.31
C PRO A 88 -2.08 19.96 -4.40
N LYS A 89 -2.23 20.65 -5.53
CA LYS A 89 -2.82 20.02 -6.72
C LYS A 89 -1.73 19.27 -7.46
N LEU A 90 -1.73 17.95 -7.32
CA LEU A 90 -0.73 17.09 -7.95
C LEU A 90 -1.15 16.75 -9.38
N GLU A 91 -0.28 17.02 -10.33
CA GLU A 91 -0.49 16.67 -11.73
C GLU A 91 0.36 15.45 -12.10
N ASN A 92 -0.18 14.60 -12.99
CA ASN A 92 0.49 13.40 -13.48
C ASN A 92 1.09 12.53 -12.35
N THR A 93 0.29 12.35 -11.27
CA THR A 93 0.74 11.72 -10.03
C THR A 93 -0.27 10.70 -9.54
N ILE A 94 0.19 9.48 -9.28
CA ILE A 94 -0.53 8.50 -8.47
C ILE A 94 -0.14 8.71 -7.02
N VAL A 95 -1.13 8.96 -6.16
CA VAL A 95 -0.94 8.94 -4.71
C VAL A 95 -1.28 7.54 -4.21
N MET A 96 -0.31 6.87 -3.59
CA MET A 96 -0.42 5.50 -3.09
C MET A 96 -0.18 5.47 -1.59
N GLU A 97 -1.21 5.08 -0.83
CA GLU A 97 -1.08 4.91 0.60
C GLU A 97 -0.71 3.47 0.96
N THR A 98 0.08 3.32 2.02
CA THR A 98 0.42 2.03 2.63
C THR A 98 0.40 2.13 4.15
N GLY A 99 0.11 1.03 4.82
CA GLY A 99 0.05 0.97 6.28
C GLY A 99 -1.19 1.65 6.86
N GLY A 100 -1.08 2.12 8.11
CA GLY A 100 -2.19 2.73 8.86
C GLY A 100 -1.76 3.97 9.63
N MET A 101 -2.63 4.47 10.52
CA MET A 101 -2.39 5.70 11.30
C MET A 101 -1.31 5.53 12.37
N LYS A 102 -1.03 4.30 12.80
CA LYS A 102 0.03 3.94 13.77
C LYS A 102 -0.02 4.77 15.06
N GLY A 103 -1.23 5.09 15.53
CA GLY A 103 -1.47 5.88 16.74
C GLY A 103 -1.07 7.37 16.63
N ARG A 104 -0.68 7.85 15.44
CA ARG A 104 -0.30 9.27 15.26
C ARG A 104 -1.48 10.18 14.96
N ARG A 105 -2.54 9.63 14.40
CA ARG A 105 -3.82 10.31 14.17
C ARG A 105 -4.97 9.40 14.62
N LYS A 106 -6.15 9.99 14.75
CA LYS A 106 -7.38 9.24 15.02
C LYS A 106 -7.60 8.22 13.90
N GLU A 107 -7.90 7.00 14.28
CA GLU A 107 -8.32 5.99 13.32
C GLU A 107 -9.65 6.38 12.66
N ILE A 108 -9.66 6.36 11.35
CA ILE A 108 -10.82 6.62 10.51
C ILE A 108 -10.98 5.50 9.49
N SER A 109 -12.13 5.42 8.85
CA SER A 109 -12.32 4.45 7.77
C SER A 109 -11.40 4.73 6.57
N LYS A 110 -11.05 3.70 5.81
CA LYS A 110 -10.27 3.86 4.59
C LYS A 110 -10.96 4.82 3.61
N GLN A 111 -12.27 4.75 3.48
CA GLN A 111 -13.04 5.65 2.61
C GLN A 111 -12.89 7.11 3.05
N GLU A 112 -13.06 7.39 4.34
CA GLU A 112 -12.91 8.75 4.88
C GLU A 112 -11.48 9.30 4.67
N LEU A 113 -10.45 8.45 4.84
CA LEU A 113 -9.08 8.83 4.53
C LEU A 113 -8.92 9.15 3.04
N HIS A 114 -9.41 8.31 2.15
CA HIS A 114 -9.31 8.54 0.70
C HIS A 114 -10.03 9.81 0.27
N ASP A 115 -11.19 10.12 0.84
CA ASP A 115 -11.93 11.38 0.56
C ASP A 115 -11.11 12.61 0.96
N ILE A 116 -10.45 12.56 2.13
CA ILE A 116 -9.55 13.63 2.59
C ILE A 116 -8.36 13.78 1.65
N LEU A 117 -7.70 12.67 1.30
CA LEU A 117 -6.52 12.70 0.44
C LEU A 117 -6.85 13.13 -1.00
N CYS A 118 -7.95 12.63 -1.59
CA CYS A 118 -8.40 13.04 -2.91
C CYS A 118 -8.64 14.56 -2.96
N LYS A 119 -9.33 15.09 -1.96
CA LYS A 119 -9.59 16.53 -1.84
C LYS A 119 -8.30 17.33 -1.65
N GLY A 120 -7.40 16.87 -0.79
CA GLY A 120 -6.16 17.57 -0.46
C GLY A 120 -5.16 17.58 -1.61
N PHE A 121 -4.99 16.47 -2.30
CA PHE A 121 -4.06 16.34 -3.43
C PHE A 121 -4.66 16.73 -4.78
N GLY A 122 -5.99 16.90 -4.87
CA GLY A 122 -6.66 17.20 -6.12
C GLY A 122 -6.65 16.06 -7.12
N VAL A 123 -6.60 14.81 -6.64
CA VAL A 123 -6.60 13.60 -7.46
C VAL A 123 -7.96 12.89 -7.38
N GLU A 124 -8.29 12.13 -8.42
CA GLU A 124 -9.58 11.44 -8.50
C GLU A 124 -9.66 10.21 -7.59
N TYR A 125 -8.53 9.47 -7.49
CA TYR A 125 -8.43 8.24 -6.70
C TYR A 125 -7.16 8.21 -5.87
N ILE A 126 -7.23 7.53 -4.73
CA ILE A 126 -6.06 7.13 -3.95
C ILE A 126 -5.84 5.64 -4.17
N HIS A 127 -4.64 5.30 -4.58
CA HIS A 127 -4.21 3.92 -4.69
C HIS A 127 -3.75 3.42 -3.32
N SER A 128 -3.77 2.11 -3.12
CA SER A 128 -3.30 1.48 -1.89
C SER A 128 -2.37 0.31 -2.22
N GLU A 129 -1.35 0.14 -1.40
CA GLU A 129 -0.48 -1.04 -1.40
C GLU A 129 -0.82 -1.90 -0.19
N TYR A 130 -0.93 -3.22 -0.38
CA TYR A 130 -1.07 -4.20 0.68
C TYR A 130 0.11 -5.15 0.64
N GLY A 131 0.91 -5.09 1.70
CA GLY A 131 2.06 -5.94 1.91
C GLY A 131 2.42 -6.00 3.40
N MET A 132 3.33 -6.89 3.73
CA MET A 132 3.86 -7.08 5.08
C MET A 132 5.26 -7.68 5.02
N ALA A 133 6.00 -7.67 6.13
CA ALA A 133 7.36 -8.22 6.17
C ALA A 133 7.39 -9.73 5.86
N GLU A 134 6.30 -10.43 6.13
CA GLU A 134 6.12 -11.86 5.92
C GLU A 134 5.84 -12.24 4.47
N LEU A 135 5.49 -11.25 3.60
CA LEU A 135 5.23 -11.46 2.18
C LEU A 135 6.39 -10.96 1.31
N THR A 136 6.61 -11.58 0.16
CA THR A 136 7.51 -11.08 -0.88
C THR A 136 6.79 -10.41 -2.04
N SER A 137 5.48 -10.54 -2.09
CA SER A 137 4.61 -9.95 -3.09
C SER A 137 3.66 -8.92 -2.47
N GLN A 138 3.21 -7.96 -3.28
CA GLN A 138 2.24 -6.93 -2.88
C GLN A 138 0.97 -7.07 -3.70
N ALA A 139 -0.16 -6.73 -3.09
CA ALA A 139 -1.41 -6.49 -3.80
C ALA A 139 -1.69 -4.98 -3.87
N TYR A 140 -2.37 -4.57 -4.92
CA TYR A 140 -2.63 -3.16 -5.19
C TYR A 140 -4.12 -2.89 -5.39
N SER A 141 -4.57 -1.74 -4.86
CA SER A 141 -5.87 -1.14 -5.15
C SER A 141 -5.67 0.14 -5.95
N LYS A 142 -6.38 0.27 -7.07
CA LYS A 142 -6.36 1.50 -7.90
C LYS A 142 -7.51 2.47 -7.56
N GLY A 143 -8.16 2.24 -6.43
CA GLY A 143 -9.31 2.99 -5.92
C GLY A 143 -10.37 2.05 -5.34
N ASN A 144 -11.40 2.62 -4.72
CA ASN A 144 -12.55 1.89 -4.14
C ASN A 144 -12.20 0.85 -3.06
N GLY A 145 -10.95 0.78 -2.58
CA GLY A 145 -10.50 -0.14 -1.54
C GLY A 145 -10.48 -1.62 -1.93
N VAL A 146 -10.66 -1.94 -3.22
CA VAL A 146 -10.56 -3.32 -3.72
C VAL A 146 -9.13 -3.57 -4.19
N PHE A 147 -8.49 -4.56 -3.58
CA PHE A 147 -7.14 -5.00 -3.91
C PHE A 147 -7.16 -6.18 -4.87
N TYR A 148 -6.16 -6.21 -5.74
CA TYR A 148 -5.89 -7.33 -6.63
C TYR A 148 -4.46 -7.82 -6.39
N ALA A 149 -4.33 -9.14 -6.27
CA ALA A 149 -3.05 -9.81 -6.08
C ALA A 149 -2.41 -10.14 -7.44
N PRO A 150 -1.08 -10.23 -7.53
CA PRO A 150 -0.41 -10.76 -8.71
C PRO A 150 -0.74 -12.24 -8.91
N SER A 151 -0.57 -12.76 -10.12
CA SER A 151 -1.04 -14.09 -10.52
C SER A 151 -0.49 -15.27 -9.71
N TRP A 152 0.64 -15.09 -9.03
CA TRP A 152 1.27 -16.08 -8.15
C TRP A 152 0.95 -15.90 -6.66
N MET A 153 0.11 -14.91 -6.33
CA MET A 153 -0.39 -14.68 -4.97
C MET A 153 -1.91 -14.89 -4.94
N ARG A 154 -2.40 -15.60 -3.95
CA ARG A 154 -3.83 -15.83 -3.76
C ARG A 154 -4.24 -15.47 -2.35
N VAL A 155 -5.36 -14.76 -2.24
CA VAL A 155 -5.99 -14.45 -0.97
C VAL A 155 -7.19 -15.38 -0.77
N LEU A 156 -7.30 -15.91 0.43
CA LEU A 156 -8.45 -16.69 0.90
C LEU A 156 -9.03 -15.98 2.13
N VAL A 157 -10.29 -16.23 2.41
CA VAL A 157 -10.94 -15.71 3.61
C VAL A 157 -11.47 -16.89 4.41
N ARG A 158 -10.90 -17.11 5.61
CA ARG A 158 -11.36 -18.15 6.54
C ARG A 158 -12.56 -17.67 7.34
N ASP A 159 -13.45 -18.58 7.71
CA ASP A 159 -14.52 -18.27 8.64
C ASP A 159 -13.93 -17.95 10.04
N VAL A 160 -14.49 -16.96 10.70
CA VAL A 160 -14.00 -16.55 12.04
C VAL A 160 -14.31 -17.55 13.16
N ASN A 161 -15.29 -18.44 12.94
CA ASN A 161 -15.72 -19.44 13.91
C ASN A 161 -15.12 -20.83 13.63
N ASP A 162 -14.80 -21.09 12.36
CA ASP A 162 -14.13 -22.33 11.93
C ASP A 162 -12.97 -22.00 11.00
N PRO A 163 -11.72 -21.99 11.49
CA PRO A 163 -10.55 -21.61 10.67
C PRO A 163 -10.22 -22.63 9.56
N PHE A 164 -10.85 -23.79 9.54
CA PHE A 164 -10.70 -24.79 8.47
C PHE A 164 -11.75 -24.63 7.36
N ASP A 165 -12.74 -23.74 7.55
CA ASP A 165 -13.74 -23.44 6.54
C ASP A 165 -13.50 -22.05 5.91
N HIS A 166 -13.94 -21.90 4.67
CA HIS A 166 -13.81 -20.65 3.92
C HIS A 166 -15.11 -19.86 3.93
N ALA A 167 -14.97 -18.56 4.19
CA ALA A 167 -16.10 -17.64 4.09
C ALA A 167 -16.54 -17.46 2.62
N PRO A 168 -17.85 -17.45 2.34
CA PRO A 168 -18.37 -17.13 1.01
C PRO A 168 -17.98 -15.73 0.56
N TYR A 169 -18.04 -15.47 -0.75
CA TYR A 169 -17.83 -14.11 -1.30
C TYR A 169 -18.68 -13.06 -0.58
N GLY A 170 -18.09 -11.90 -0.33
CA GLY A 170 -18.71 -10.79 0.39
C GLY A 170 -18.82 -10.97 1.90
N LYS A 171 -18.66 -12.19 2.45
CA LYS A 171 -18.65 -12.41 3.89
C LYS A 171 -17.29 -12.06 4.50
N ARG A 172 -17.33 -11.34 5.62
CA ARG A 172 -16.15 -10.94 6.38
C ARG A 172 -15.54 -12.14 7.11
N GLY A 173 -14.21 -12.26 7.04
CA GLY A 173 -13.46 -13.30 7.74
C GLY A 173 -11.99 -12.95 7.87
N GLY A 174 -11.19 -13.86 8.39
CA GLY A 174 -9.73 -13.68 8.49
C GLY A 174 -9.05 -13.87 7.14
N ILE A 175 -8.09 -13.01 6.81
CA ILE A 175 -7.33 -13.10 5.58
C ILE A 175 -6.22 -14.14 5.71
N ASP A 176 -6.16 -15.06 4.76
CA ASP A 176 -5.07 -15.99 4.54
C ASP A 176 -4.43 -15.70 3.19
N VAL A 177 -3.11 -15.77 3.13
CA VAL A 177 -2.35 -15.48 1.90
C VAL A 177 -1.52 -16.69 1.50
N ILE A 178 -1.61 -17.06 0.23
CA ILE A 178 -0.70 -17.96 -0.45
C ILE A 178 0.18 -17.10 -1.36
N ASP A 179 1.48 -16.98 -1.06
CA ASP A 179 2.45 -16.24 -1.87
C ASP A 179 3.52 -17.21 -2.39
N LEU A 180 3.38 -17.67 -3.63
CA LEU A 180 4.30 -18.62 -4.24
C LEU A 180 5.68 -18.01 -4.54
N ALA A 181 5.83 -16.69 -4.53
CA ALA A 181 7.15 -16.06 -4.58
C ALA A 181 7.91 -16.18 -3.25
N ASN A 182 7.22 -16.52 -2.16
CA ASN A 182 7.80 -16.70 -0.83
C ASN A 182 8.12 -18.17 -0.50
N LEU A 183 8.46 -18.95 -1.50
CA LEU A 183 8.65 -20.40 -1.42
C LEU A 183 9.77 -20.83 -0.44
N TYR A 184 10.83 -20.03 -0.33
CA TYR A 184 12.00 -20.34 0.50
C TYR A 184 11.88 -19.89 1.96
N SER A 185 10.78 -19.21 2.32
CA SER A 185 10.48 -18.80 3.68
C SER A 185 9.14 -19.39 4.13
N CYS A 186 8.03 -18.72 3.88
CA CYS A 186 6.70 -19.20 4.23
C CYS A 186 5.68 -18.79 3.16
N ALA A 187 5.29 -19.74 2.30
CA ALA A 187 4.36 -19.49 1.21
C ALA A 187 2.89 -19.40 1.68
N PHE A 188 2.57 -19.89 2.87
CA PHE A 188 1.20 -19.95 3.39
C PHE A 188 1.13 -19.20 4.72
N ILE A 189 0.43 -18.08 4.73
CA ILE A 189 0.38 -17.18 5.88
C ILE A 189 -1.06 -16.97 6.31
N GLN A 190 -1.35 -17.26 7.56
CA GLN A 190 -2.56 -16.88 8.24
C GLN A 190 -2.34 -15.51 8.88
N THR A 191 -2.96 -14.47 8.35
CA THR A 191 -2.76 -13.11 8.84
C THR A 191 -3.72 -12.78 9.99
N GLN A 192 -3.47 -11.66 10.64
CA GLN A 192 -4.38 -11.05 11.61
C GLN A 192 -5.32 -10.03 10.98
N ASP A 193 -5.25 -9.85 9.66
CA ASP A 193 -6.14 -8.96 8.94
C ASP A 193 -7.49 -9.60 8.70
N VAL A 194 -8.51 -8.77 8.67
CA VAL A 194 -9.90 -9.14 8.41
C VAL A 194 -10.35 -8.48 7.12
N GLY A 195 -11.06 -9.22 6.30
CA GLY A 195 -11.54 -8.72 5.02
C GLY A 195 -12.56 -9.65 4.38
N ARG A 196 -12.77 -9.46 3.09
CA ARG A 196 -13.72 -10.26 2.29
C ARG A 196 -13.24 -10.39 0.86
N LEU A 197 -13.60 -11.49 0.22
CA LEU A 197 -13.39 -11.68 -1.21
C LEU A 197 -14.53 -11.03 -2.01
N CYS A 198 -14.19 -10.42 -3.14
CA CYS A 198 -15.13 -9.94 -4.15
C CYS A 198 -15.35 -11.00 -5.24
N GLU A 199 -16.51 -10.96 -5.91
CA GLU A 199 -16.85 -11.94 -6.97
C GLU A 199 -15.93 -11.84 -8.19
N ASP A 200 -15.32 -10.69 -8.42
CA ASP A 200 -14.39 -10.41 -9.52
C ASP A 200 -12.94 -10.88 -9.26
N GLY A 201 -12.71 -11.54 -8.12
CA GLY A 201 -11.40 -12.04 -7.70
C GLY A 201 -10.56 -11.03 -6.91
N GLY A 202 -11.06 -9.82 -6.70
CA GLY A 202 -10.47 -8.84 -5.78
C GLY A 202 -10.78 -9.17 -4.31
N PHE A 203 -10.17 -8.43 -3.40
CA PHE A 203 -10.45 -8.51 -1.96
C PHE A 203 -10.41 -7.14 -1.30
N MET A 204 -11.08 -7.03 -0.17
CA MET A 204 -11.10 -5.82 0.65
C MET A 204 -10.53 -6.12 2.03
N ILE A 205 -9.81 -5.16 2.60
CA ILE A 205 -9.32 -5.20 3.99
C ILE A 205 -10.21 -4.30 4.85
N ASP A 206 -10.84 -4.89 5.85
CA ASP A 206 -11.79 -4.22 6.75
C ASP A 206 -11.16 -3.86 8.12
N GLY A 207 -9.89 -4.22 8.36
CA GLY A 207 -9.16 -3.96 9.59
C GLY A 207 -8.39 -5.17 10.10
N ARG A 208 -8.19 -5.25 11.42
CA ARG A 208 -7.48 -6.35 12.09
C ARG A 208 -8.39 -7.07 13.09
N ILE A 209 -8.01 -8.30 13.45
CA ILE A 209 -8.67 -9.06 14.50
C ILE A 209 -8.46 -8.33 15.84
N ALA A 210 -9.55 -8.14 16.60
CA ALA A 210 -9.48 -7.43 17.87
C ALA A 210 -8.48 -8.11 18.84
N GLY A 211 -7.63 -7.31 19.48
CA GLY A 211 -6.58 -7.81 20.40
C GLY A 211 -5.26 -8.18 19.71
N SER A 212 -5.11 -7.93 18.41
CA SER A 212 -3.86 -8.16 17.66
C SER A 212 -2.94 -6.93 17.57
N ASP A 213 -3.27 -5.87 18.30
CA ASP A 213 -2.41 -4.69 18.38
C ASP A 213 -1.24 -4.96 19.33
N ILE A 214 -0.07 -5.19 18.77
CA ILE A 214 1.22 -5.17 19.44
C ILE A 214 2.09 -4.09 18.80
#